data_1ed87af075f22e40645ab6a87a78b7c8
#
_entry.id   1ed87af075f22e40645ab6a87a78b7c8
#
_cell.length_a   1.000
_cell.length_b   1.000
_cell.length_c   1.000
_cell.angle_alpha   90.00
_cell.angle_beta   90.00
_cell.angle_gamma   90.00
#
_symmetry.space_group_name_H-M   'P 1'
#
loop_
_entity.id
_entity.type
_entity.pdbx_description
1 polymer ?
#
loop_
_entity_poly.entity_id
_entity_poly.type
_entity_poly.pdbx_seq_one_letter_code
_entity_poly.pdbx_strand_id
1 'polypeptide(L)'
;MSLWHIAFLFLGEIMKKLIKKYWKIMVVIVILGIFVLLFFLVRYKGKKNLEANIAAEQQDVFEEMASFQNTIDYHGTTYQYRKDIVNILCIGVDKEEAMWERDDDGGSVGQADAVFLVSLDFEHSNIRILAIPRDTMVSIVACDENGNEMGAFTGQLALQYVYADGQEKSCSLVIGQVADILKNEVPINGYVAMNLSCIGTVNDAVGGVTVEMDDDYTLYNAKFKKGATVHLQGEEAQEFVQGRDIMVSGSAYSRIGRQKRYLKAFISQAKKTLAQNPALAVNLMSQLSDYMLADISTDEVLYISTELSGCNFDEENMQILQGNIQMGEQYEEYYLDDEAVQQTIIDLFYEEQKK
;
A
#
# COMPACT_ATOMS: atom_id res chain seq x y z
N MET A 1 -40.38 47.76 40.26
CA MET A 1 -39.72 46.79 39.39
C MET A 1 -38.60 47.51 38.65
N SER A 2 -37.36 47.11 38.85
CA SER A 2 -36.22 47.85 38.27
C SER A 2 -36.19 47.69 36.73
N LEU A 3 -35.78 48.70 35.98
CA LEU A 3 -35.59 48.71 34.56
C LEU A 3 -34.80 47.49 34.07
N TRP A 4 -33.89 46.94 34.86
CA TRP A 4 -33.12 45.73 34.62
C TRP A 4 -33.98 44.46 34.55
N HIS A 5 -35.05 44.39 35.39
CA HIS A 5 -35.92 43.18 35.35
C HIS A 5 -36.79 43.15 34.12
N ILE A 6 -37.23 44.30 33.61
CA ILE A 6 -38.02 44.42 32.36
C ILE A 6 -37.13 44.10 31.15
N ALA A 7 -35.88 44.59 31.13
CA ALA A 7 -34.94 44.29 30.04
C ALA A 7 -34.59 42.78 29.98
N PHE A 8 -34.45 42.14 31.16
CA PHE A 8 -34.14 40.68 31.21
C PHE A 8 -35.32 39.82 30.71
N LEU A 9 -36.56 40.20 31.06
CA LEU A 9 -37.76 39.51 30.57
C LEU A 9 -37.94 39.71 29.05
N PHE A 10 -37.66 40.89 28.53
CA PHE A 10 -37.75 41.21 27.10
C PHE A 10 -36.68 40.47 26.29
N LEU A 11 -35.45 40.37 26.76
CA LEU A 11 -34.40 39.55 26.16
C LEU A 11 -34.76 38.05 26.15
N GLY A 12 -35.36 37.57 27.24
CA GLY A 12 -35.82 36.18 27.35
C GLY A 12 -36.90 35.81 26.30
N GLU A 13 -37.86 36.73 26.07
CA GLU A 13 -38.90 36.58 25.08
C GLU A 13 -38.34 36.61 23.65
N ILE A 14 -37.41 37.51 23.35
CA ILE A 14 -36.71 37.56 22.03
C ILE A 14 -35.91 36.28 21.79
N MET A 15 -35.15 35.82 22.81
CA MET A 15 -34.39 34.56 22.70
C MET A 15 -35.30 33.37 22.46
N LYS A 16 -36.44 33.25 23.15
CA LYS A 16 -37.42 32.17 22.90
C LYS A 16 -37.97 32.20 21.47
N LYS A 17 -38.29 33.39 20.94
CA LYS A 17 -38.74 33.54 19.54
C LYS A 17 -37.66 33.16 18.53
N LEU A 18 -36.41 33.55 18.77
CA LEU A 18 -35.27 33.19 17.90
C LEU A 18 -34.99 31.67 17.94
N ILE A 19 -34.97 31.08 19.14
CA ILE A 19 -34.81 29.62 19.28
C ILE A 19 -35.93 28.89 18.56
N LYS A 20 -37.20 29.27 18.72
CA LYS A 20 -38.34 28.64 18.04
C LYS A 20 -38.30 28.81 16.53
N LYS A 21 -37.72 29.90 16.02
CA LYS A 21 -37.58 30.16 14.58
C LYS A 21 -36.43 29.36 13.97
N TYR A 22 -35.32 29.22 14.68
CA TYR A 22 -34.08 28.64 14.14
C TYR A 22 -33.73 27.29 14.75
N TRP A 23 -34.57 26.67 15.59
CA TRP A 23 -34.27 25.43 16.30
C TRP A 23 -33.88 24.29 15.35
N LYS A 24 -34.53 24.18 14.17
CA LYS A 24 -34.18 23.17 13.14
C LYS A 24 -32.76 23.36 12.61
N ILE A 25 -32.38 24.63 12.37
CA ILE A 25 -31.02 24.97 11.92
C ILE A 25 -30.01 24.67 13.02
N MET A 26 -30.34 25.02 14.28
CA MET A 26 -29.47 24.70 15.43
C MET A 26 -29.28 23.18 15.59
N VAL A 27 -30.34 22.39 15.45
CA VAL A 27 -30.25 20.92 15.49
C VAL A 27 -29.34 20.38 14.38
N VAL A 28 -29.47 20.90 13.15
CA VAL A 28 -28.59 20.50 12.04
C VAL A 28 -27.13 20.86 12.32
N ILE A 29 -26.87 22.05 12.85
CA ILE A 29 -25.49 22.47 13.22
C ILE A 29 -24.92 21.58 14.33
N VAL A 30 -25.72 21.22 15.34
CA VAL A 30 -25.31 20.33 16.44
C VAL A 30 -25.00 18.93 15.87
N ILE A 31 -25.86 18.40 15.00
CA ILE A 31 -25.64 17.09 14.36
C ILE A 31 -24.35 17.12 13.52
N LEU A 32 -24.16 18.16 12.70
CA LEU A 32 -22.92 18.33 11.93
C LEU A 32 -21.70 18.44 12.85
N GLY A 33 -21.80 19.17 13.96
CA GLY A 33 -20.73 19.27 14.95
C GLY A 33 -20.38 17.91 15.58
N ILE A 34 -21.40 17.08 15.86
CA ILE A 34 -21.19 15.71 16.35
C ILE A 34 -20.51 14.84 15.28
N PHE A 35 -20.94 14.93 14.02
CA PHE A 35 -20.29 14.19 12.94
C PHE A 35 -18.83 14.59 12.76
N VAL A 36 -18.53 15.89 12.80
CA VAL A 36 -17.15 16.41 12.74
C VAL A 36 -16.33 15.89 13.92
N LEU A 37 -16.89 15.92 15.13
CA LEU A 37 -16.20 15.40 16.32
C LEU A 37 -15.93 13.90 16.21
N LEU A 38 -16.92 13.11 15.77
CA LEU A 38 -16.76 11.67 15.55
C LEU A 38 -15.69 11.38 14.49
N PHE A 39 -15.67 12.14 13.40
CA PHE A 39 -14.64 12.02 12.38
C PHE A 39 -13.23 12.23 12.95
N PHE A 40 -13.05 13.30 13.75
CA PHE A 40 -11.76 13.56 14.39
C PHE A 40 -11.39 12.50 15.44
N LEU A 41 -12.37 11.93 16.16
CA LEU A 41 -12.11 10.83 17.10
C LEU A 41 -11.67 9.55 16.40
N VAL A 42 -12.33 9.18 15.29
CA VAL A 42 -11.95 8.01 14.49
C VAL A 42 -10.55 8.20 13.89
N ARG A 43 -10.29 9.37 13.32
CA ARG A 43 -8.96 9.72 12.81
C ARG A 43 -7.87 9.67 13.90
N TYR A 44 -8.16 10.21 15.09
CA TYR A 44 -7.23 10.16 16.22
C TYR A 44 -6.97 8.71 16.67
N LYS A 45 -8.02 7.89 16.71
CA LYS A 45 -7.91 6.47 17.06
C LYS A 45 -7.09 5.71 16.01
N GLY A 46 -7.33 5.93 14.71
CA GLY A 46 -6.57 5.33 13.62
C GLY A 46 -5.08 5.66 13.70
N LYS A 47 -4.75 6.95 13.92
CA LYS A 47 -3.36 7.37 14.16
C LYS A 47 -2.74 6.65 15.35
N LYS A 48 -3.45 6.61 16.48
CA LYS A 48 -2.96 5.97 17.70
C LYS A 48 -2.80 4.46 17.56
N ASN A 49 -3.71 3.79 16.84
CA ASN A 49 -3.60 2.36 16.56
C ASN A 49 -2.39 2.08 15.67
N LEU A 50 -2.21 2.85 14.61
CA LEU A 50 -1.06 2.73 13.73
C LEU A 50 0.27 2.94 14.48
N GLU A 51 0.36 3.98 15.32
CA GLU A 51 1.51 4.21 16.20
C GLU A 51 1.71 3.07 17.20
N ALA A 52 0.63 2.48 17.74
CA ALA A 52 0.71 1.36 18.66
C ALA A 52 1.11 0.06 17.96
N ASN A 53 0.61 -0.19 16.74
CA ASN A 53 1.02 -1.34 15.93
C ASN A 53 2.50 -1.23 15.56
N ILE A 54 2.96 -0.05 15.14
CA ILE A 54 4.39 0.22 14.93
C ILE A 54 5.19 -0.09 16.21
N ALA A 55 4.70 0.33 17.38
CA ALA A 55 5.40 0.10 18.65
C ALA A 55 5.31 -1.37 19.12
N ALA A 56 4.17 -2.04 18.88
CA ALA A 56 3.97 -3.45 19.23
C ALA A 56 4.78 -4.36 18.30
N GLU A 57 4.73 -4.14 16.98
CA GLU A 57 5.56 -4.86 16.03
C GLU A 57 7.04 -4.60 16.25
N GLN A 58 7.44 -3.37 16.58
CA GLN A 58 8.80 -3.10 17.04
C GLN A 58 9.13 -3.91 18.29
N GLN A 59 8.20 -4.18 19.18
CA GLN A 59 8.45 -4.92 20.42
C GLN A 59 8.44 -6.44 20.18
N ASP A 60 7.52 -6.98 19.36
CA ASP A 60 7.48 -8.40 18.98
C ASP A 60 8.63 -8.73 18.01
N VAL A 61 8.93 -7.85 17.07
CA VAL A 61 10.08 -7.91 16.19
C VAL A 61 11.38 -7.69 16.99
N PHE A 62 11.38 -6.88 18.07
CA PHE A 62 12.52 -6.75 18.98
C PHE A 62 12.77 -8.03 19.79
N GLU A 63 11.75 -8.84 20.10
CA GLU A 63 11.94 -10.15 20.75
C GLU A 63 12.41 -11.22 19.74
N GLU A 64 11.99 -11.16 18.50
CA GLU A 64 12.37 -12.09 17.41
C GLU A 64 13.57 -11.57 16.60
N MET A 65 13.70 -10.25 16.43
CA MET A 65 14.83 -9.55 15.80
C MET A 65 15.71 -8.89 16.90
N ALA A 66 16.52 -9.67 17.56
CA ALA A 66 17.56 -9.15 18.46
C ALA A 66 18.59 -8.21 17.77
N SER A 67 18.31 -7.67 16.58
CA SER A 67 19.23 -6.93 15.74
C SER A 67 18.69 -5.67 15.04
N PHE A 68 17.39 -5.28 15.15
CA PHE A 68 16.98 -4.00 14.56
C PHE A 68 17.66 -2.85 15.30
N GLN A 69 18.70 -2.33 14.67
CA GLN A 69 19.37 -1.14 15.15
C GLN A 69 18.78 0.07 14.47
N ASN A 70 18.26 1.03 15.25
CA ASN A 70 17.80 2.31 14.73
C ASN A 70 18.89 3.10 13.99
N THR A 71 20.11 2.59 13.95
CA THR A 71 21.26 3.25 13.31
C THR A 71 22.07 2.22 12.51
N ILE A 72 22.56 2.65 11.36
CA ILE A 72 23.45 1.89 10.48
C ILE A 72 24.72 2.72 10.25
N ASP A 73 25.88 2.09 10.42
CA ASP A 73 27.15 2.67 10.00
C ASP A 73 27.47 2.20 8.57
N TYR A 74 27.47 3.13 7.62
CA TYR A 74 27.74 2.84 6.23
C TYR A 74 28.74 3.83 5.64
N HIS A 75 29.83 3.32 5.05
CA HIS A 75 30.92 4.12 4.47
C HIS A 75 31.49 5.20 5.42
N GLY A 76 31.49 4.91 6.74
CA GLY A 76 32.03 5.83 7.76
C GLY A 76 31.06 6.93 8.20
N THR A 77 29.83 6.89 7.75
CA THR A 77 28.73 7.77 8.17
C THR A 77 27.71 6.97 8.94
N THR A 78 27.22 7.51 10.06
CA THR A 78 26.13 6.91 10.84
C THR A 78 24.82 7.45 10.33
N TYR A 79 23.91 6.57 9.98
CA TYR A 79 22.55 6.87 9.52
C TYR A 79 21.55 6.42 10.57
N GLN A 80 20.49 7.20 10.77
CA GLN A 80 19.41 6.90 11.69
C GLN A 80 18.14 6.60 10.92
N TYR A 81 17.39 5.56 11.32
CA TYR A 81 16.09 5.24 10.75
C TYR A 81 15.10 6.39 10.95
N ARG A 82 14.34 6.74 9.92
CA ARG A 82 13.31 7.79 9.96
C ARG A 82 12.10 7.29 10.74
N LYS A 83 11.81 7.88 11.89
CA LYS A 83 10.84 7.37 12.88
C LYS A 83 9.37 7.45 12.45
N ASP A 84 9.04 8.37 11.53
CA ASP A 84 7.65 8.70 11.18
C ASP A 84 7.24 8.11 9.82
N ILE A 85 7.88 7.00 9.43
CA ILE A 85 7.58 6.25 8.22
C ILE A 85 6.71 5.05 8.56
N VAL A 86 5.62 4.88 7.81
CA VAL A 86 4.77 3.69 7.82
C VAL A 86 5.02 2.91 6.55
N ASN A 87 5.46 1.67 6.67
CA ASN A 87 5.77 0.78 5.56
C ASN A 87 4.68 -0.29 5.39
N ILE A 88 3.98 -0.25 4.28
CA ILE A 88 2.93 -1.20 3.92
C ILE A 88 3.39 -2.06 2.76
N LEU A 89 3.42 -3.38 2.95
CA LEU A 89 3.72 -4.31 1.87
C LEU A 89 2.48 -4.55 1.01
N CYS A 90 2.55 -4.19 -0.26
CA CYS A 90 1.50 -4.44 -1.25
C CYS A 90 1.86 -5.65 -2.08
N ILE A 91 1.01 -6.69 -2.04
CA ILE A 91 1.19 -7.95 -2.76
C ILE A 91 0.08 -8.07 -3.80
N GLY A 92 0.43 -8.12 -5.07
CA GLY A 92 -0.50 -8.44 -6.16
C GLY A 92 -0.46 -9.93 -6.45
N VAL A 93 -1.57 -10.64 -6.21
CA VAL A 93 -1.67 -12.07 -6.41
C VAL A 93 -2.29 -12.37 -7.78
N ASP A 94 -1.63 -13.19 -8.57
CA ASP A 94 -2.12 -13.62 -9.88
C ASP A 94 -3.19 -14.72 -9.71
N LYS A 95 -4.41 -14.24 -9.51
CA LYS A 95 -5.60 -15.06 -9.28
C LYS A 95 -6.83 -14.29 -9.78
N GLU A 96 -7.88 -14.98 -10.21
CA GLU A 96 -9.15 -14.38 -10.65
C GLU A 96 -10.28 -14.59 -9.63
N GLU A 97 -10.26 -15.73 -8.94
CA GLU A 97 -11.27 -16.09 -7.93
C GLU A 97 -11.04 -15.35 -6.62
N ALA A 98 -11.98 -15.49 -5.67
CA ALA A 98 -11.83 -14.94 -4.33
C ALA A 98 -10.55 -15.47 -3.63
N MET A 99 -9.94 -14.66 -2.76
CA MET A 99 -8.66 -15.01 -2.12
C MET A 99 -8.74 -16.33 -1.32
N TRP A 100 -9.89 -16.65 -0.76
CA TRP A 100 -10.13 -17.86 0.04
C TRP A 100 -10.54 -19.09 -0.78
N GLU A 101 -10.89 -18.93 -2.06
CA GLU A 101 -11.21 -20.05 -2.94
C GLU A 101 -9.94 -20.76 -3.41
N ARG A 102 -9.98 -22.08 -3.54
CA ARG A 102 -8.96 -22.88 -4.22
C ARG A 102 -9.59 -23.46 -5.47
N ASP A 103 -8.82 -23.59 -6.53
CA ASP A 103 -9.29 -24.25 -7.75
C ASP A 103 -9.77 -25.66 -7.45
N ASP A 104 -10.83 -26.10 -8.11
CA ASP A 104 -11.49 -27.40 -7.90
C ASP A 104 -10.55 -28.63 -8.01
N ASP A 105 -9.43 -28.48 -8.67
CA ASP A 105 -8.40 -29.52 -8.87
C ASP A 105 -7.31 -29.53 -7.77
N GLY A 106 -7.52 -28.87 -6.64
CA GLY A 106 -6.49 -28.65 -5.61
C GLY A 106 -5.42 -27.66 -6.09
N GLY A 107 -5.82 -26.80 -6.99
CA GLY A 107 -5.01 -25.94 -7.81
C GLY A 107 -4.37 -24.74 -7.10
N SER A 108 -3.80 -23.90 -7.92
CA SER A 108 -2.99 -22.75 -7.53
C SER A 108 -3.73 -21.78 -6.62
N VAL A 109 -3.12 -21.43 -5.51
CA VAL A 109 -3.55 -20.31 -4.66
C VAL A 109 -3.11 -18.94 -5.21
N GLY A 110 -2.51 -18.92 -6.42
CA GLY A 110 -1.92 -17.74 -7.06
C GLY A 110 -0.46 -17.53 -6.66
N GLN A 111 0.22 -16.66 -7.39
CA GLN A 111 1.60 -16.25 -7.15
C GLN A 111 1.66 -14.76 -6.80
N ALA A 112 2.65 -14.35 -6.01
CA ALA A 112 2.89 -12.94 -5.72
C ALA A 112 3.57 -12.26 -6.92
N ASP A 113 2.78 -11.89 -7.93
CA ASP A 113 3.24 -11.35 -9.21
C ASP A 113 3.68 -9.89 -9.15
N ALA A 114 3.28 -9.18 -8.11
CA ALA A 114 3.69 -7.81 -7.84
C ALA A 114 3.98 -7.67 -6.34
N VAL A 115 5.17 -7.18 -6.00
CA VAL A 115 5.60 -6.97 -4.61
C VAL A 115 6.16 -5.55 -4.50
N PHE A 116 5.48 -4.69 -3.74
CA PHE A 116 5.86 -3.30 -3.53
C PHE A 116 5.84 -2.97 -2.04
N LEU A 117 6.90 -2.37 -1.54
CA LEU A 117 6.89 -1.74 -0.22
C LEU A 117 6.57 -0.25 -0.40
N VAL A 118 5.41 0.17 0.10
CA VAL A 118 4.94 1.55 0.07
C VAL A 118 5.26 2.21 1.40
N SER A 119 6.09 3.23 1.38
CA SER A 119 6.53 3.97 2.56
C SER A 119 5.87 5.33 2.59
N LEU A 120 5.12 5.59 3.64
CA LEU A 120 4.35 6.80 3.88
C LEU A 120 5.08 7.64 4.93
N ASP A 121 5.74 8.71 4.48
CA ASP A 121 6.43 9.67 5.34
C ASP A 121 5.49 10.86 5.57
N PHE A 122 4.73 10.81 6.66
CA PHE A 122 3.74 11.84 6.97
C PHE A 122 4.37 13.13 7.51
N GLU A 123 5.56 13.06 8.09
CA GLU A 123 6.28 14.26 8.57
C GLU A 123 6.74 15.12 7.38
N HIS A 124 7.32 14.49 6.36
CA HIS A 124 7.79 15.19 5.16
C HIS A 124 6.76 15.18 4.03
N SER A 125 5.55 14.66 4.30
CA SER A 125 4.47 14.56 3.30
C SER A 125 4.93 13.93 2.00
N ASN A 126 5.58 12.77 2.07
CA ASN A 126 6.16 12.08 0.93
C ASN A 126 5.74 10.60 0.87
N ILE A 127 5.58 10.09 -0.34
CA ILE A 127 5.33 8.66 -0.61
C ILE A 127 6.56 8.12 -1.34
N ARG A 128 7.09 7.00 -0.87
CA ARG A 128 8.15 6.25 -1.54
C ARG A 128 7.66 4.85 -1.85
N ILE A 129 8.08 4.29 -2.97
CA ILE A 129 7.72 2.94 -3.36
C ILE A 129 9.00 2.18 -3.74
N LEU A 130 9.20 1.05 -3.12
CA LEU A 130 10.25 0.11 -3.47
C LEU A 130 9.62 -1.10 -4.15
N ALA A 131 9.91 -1.28 -5.44
CA ALA A 131 9.51 -2.45 -6.20
C ALA A 131 10.55 -3.57 -6.00
N ILE A 132 10.07 -4.75 -5.61
CA ILE A 132 10.89 -5.94 -5.44
C ILE A 132 10.57 -6.89 -6.61
N PRO A 133 11.55 -7.19 -7.49
CA PRO A 133 11.30 -8.07 -8.62
C PRO A 133 10.80 -9.44 -8.15
N ARG A 134 9.67 -9.89 -8.70
CA ARG A 134 9.06 -11.18 -8.33
C ARG A 134 9.98 -12.40 -8.57
N ASP A 135 10.89 -12.27 -9.54
CA ASP A 135 11.83 -13.32 -9.95
C ASP A 135 13.09 -13.33 -9.04
N THR A 136 13.13 -12.51 -7.96
CA THR A 136 14.21 -12.49 -6.96
C THR A 136 14.36 -13.86 -6.32
N MET A 137 15.57 -14.41 -6.36
CA MET A 137 15.89 -15.70 -5.77
C MET A 137 16.03 -15.58 -4.26
N VAL A 138 15.19 -16.34 -3.53
CA VAL A 138 15.11 -16.36 -2.06
C VAL A 138 15.00 -17.78 -1.54
N SER A 139 15.06 -17.96 -0.22
CA SER A 139 14.84 -19.26 0.44
C SER A 139 13.35 -19.45 0.69
N ILE A 140 12.66 -20.15 -0.24
CA ILE A 140 11.22 -20.44 -0.12
C ILE A 140 10.98 -21.43 1.01
N VAL A 141 10.10 -21.06 1.92
CA VAL A 141 9.58 -21.94 3.00
C VAL A 141 8.33 -22.64 2.50
N ALA A 142 8.36 -23.97 2.43
CA ALA A 142 7.20 -24.76 2.07
C ALA A 142 6.43 -25.23 3.32
N CYS A 143 5.09 -25.06 3.31
CA CYS A 143 4.21 -25.49 4.38
C CYS A 143 3.28 -26.61 3.92
N ASP A 144 2.85 -27.43 4.86
CA ASP A 144 1.76 -28.40 4.68
C ASP A 144 0.38 -27.70 4.73
N GLU A 145 -0.69 -28.48 4.55
CA GLU A 145 -2.08 -27.99 4.58
C GLU A 145 -2.49 -27.40 5.95
N ASN A 146 -1.73 -27.70 7.01
CA ASN A 146 -1.96 -27.19 8.37
C ASN A 146 -1.08 -25.96 8.69
N GLY A 147 -0.28 -25.49 7.73
CA GLY A 147 0.64 -24.37 7.88
C GLY A 147 1.95 -24.72 8.58
N ASN A 148 2.26 -26.02 8.78
CA ASN A 148 3.54 -26.44 9.36
C ASN A 148 4.63 -26.41 8.29
N GLU A 149 5.81 -25.94 8.66
CA GLU A 149 6.95 -25.89 7.78
C GLU A 149 7.49 -27.29 7.47
N MET A 150 7.58 -27.61 6.18
CA MET A 150 8.07 -28.89 5.67
C MET A 150 9.52 -28.85 5.25
N GLY A 151 10.09 -27.66 5.07
CA GLY A 151 11.45 -27.42 4.63
C GLY A 151 11.56 -26.16 3.76
N ALA A 152 12.78 -25.92 3.28
CA ALA A 152 13.04 -24.76 2.44
C ALA A 152 13.87 -25.15 1.21
N PHE A 153 13.71 -24.38 0.12
CA PHE A 153 14.48 -24.51 -1.12
C PHE A 153 14.67 -23.14 -1.77
N THR A 154 15.65 -23.00 -2.64
CA THR A 154 15.87 -21.75 -3.37
C THR A 154 14.90 -21.64 -4.54
N GLY A 155 14.17 -20.52 -4.60
CA GLY A 155 13.20 -20.25 -5.66
C GLY A 155 12.89 -18.76 -5.80
N GLN A 156 12.05 -18.42 -6.77
CA GLN A 156 11.62 -17.03 -7.00
C GLN A 156 10.67 -16.55 -5.89
N LEU A 157 10.79 -15.31 -5.46
CA LEU A 157 9.95 -14.67 -4.43
C LEU A 157 8.44 -14.86 -4.69
N ALA A 158 8.01 -14.77 -5.96
CA ALA A 158 6.63 -15.00 -6.37
C ALA A 158 6.06 -16.33 -5.87
N LEU A 159 6.90 -17.37 -5.79
CA LEU A 159 6.51 -18.71 -5.37
C LEU A 159 6.25 -18.80 -3.86
N GLN A 160 6.78 -17.89 -3.03
CA GLN A 160 6.57 -17.97 -1.59
C GLN A 160 5.09 -17.97 -1.22
N TYR A 161 4.28 -17.23 -1.98
CA TYR A 161 2.82 -17.18 -1.74
C TYR A 161 2.14 -18.54 -1.97
N VAL A 162 2.57 -19.27 -3.00
CA VAL A 162 2.00 -20.59 -3.40
C VAL A 162 2.29 -21.67 -2.36
N TYR A 163 3.47 -21.63 -1.72
CA TYR A 163 3.95 -22.68 -0.84
C TYR A 163 3.44 -22.58 0.60
N ALA A 164 2.27 -21.93 0.79
CA ALA A 164 1.54 -21.91 2.07
C ALA A 164 0.01 -22.04 1.84
N ASP A 165 -0.80 -21.35 2.64
CA ASP A 165 -2.25 -21.47 2.63
C ASP A 165 -2.97 -20.67 1.54
N GLY A 166 -2.28 -19.75 0.88
CA GLY A 166 -2.87 -18.78 -0.06
C GLY A 166 -3.63 -17.66 0.64
N GLN A 167 -3.46 -17.52 1.95
CA GLN A 167 -4.12 -16.54 2.79
C GLN A 167 -3.09 -15.84 3.73
N GLU A 168 -3.42 -15.68 5.00
CA GLU A 168 -2.61 -14.94 5.97
C GLU A 168 -1.21 -15.53 6.15
N LYS A 169 -1.07 -16.87 6.18
CA LYS A 169 0.27 -17.50 6.29
C LYS A 169 1.12 -17.22 5.06
N SER A 170 0.52 -17.25 3.86
CA SER A 170 1.21 -16.89 2.62
C SER A 170 1.71 -15.44 2.66
N CYS A 171 0.87 -14.50 3.09
CA CYS A 171 1.24 -13.09 3.26
C CYS A 171 2.38 -12.96 4.27
N SER A 172 2.28 -13.61 5.43
CA SER A 172 3.30 -13.59 6.50
C SER A 172 4.65 -14.10 5.99
N LEU A 173 4.67 -15.18 5.21
CA LEU A 173 5.92 -15.71 4.65
C LEU A 173 6.52 -14.78 3.59
N VAL A 174 5.69 -14.14 2.74
CA VAL A 174 6.19 -13.12 1.80
C VAL A 174 6.78 -11.93 2.54
N ILE A 175 6.14 -11.48 3.64
CA ILE A 175 6.67 -10.43 4.52
C ILE A 175 8.05 -10.83 5.07
N GLY A 176 8.18 -12.06 5.58
CA GLY A 176 9.46 -12.58 6.08
C GLY A 176 10.55 -12.55 5.00
N GLN A 177 10.25 -13.00 3.78
CA GLN A 177 11.21 -12.94 2.68
C GLN A 177 11.60 -11.49 2.31
N VAL A 178 10.64 -10.55 2.32
CA VAL A 178 10.94 -9.14 2.06
C VAL A 178 11.77 -8.54 3.20
N ALA A 179 11.48 -8.88 4.45
CA ALA A 179 12.28 -8.46 5.59
C ALA A 179 13.73 -8.95 5.47
N ASP A 180 13.94 -10.22 5.10
CA ASP A 180 15.26 -10.79 4.87
C ASP A 180 16.00 -10.10 3.71
N ILE A 181 15.33 -9.84 2.58
CA ILE A 181 15.86 -9.07 1.45
C ILE A 181 16.34 -7.69 1.94
N LEU A 182 15.58 -7.05 2.81
CA LEU A 182 15.88 -5.75 3.41
C LEU A 182 16.77 -5.87 4.67
N LYS A 183 17.43 -7.03 4.84
CA LYS A 183 18.40 -7.32 5.91
C LYS A 183 17.84 -7.11 7.32
N ASN A 184 16.52 -7.20 7.44
CA ASN A 184 15.80 -6.90 8.68
C ASN A 184 16.08 -5.47 9.21
N GLU A 185 16.45 -4.54 8.33
CA GLU A 185 16.75 -3.15 8.66
C GLU A 185 15.58 -2.20 8.40
N VAL A 186 14.46 -2.71 7.84
CA VAL A 186 13.26 -1.93 7.51
C VAL A 186 12.03 -2.61 8.08
N PRO A 187 11.39 -2.05 9.11
CA PRO A 187 10.14 -2.58 9.64
C PRO A 187 9.03 -2.55 8.58
N ILE A 188 8.22 -3.60 8.52
CA ILE A 188 7.01 -3.67 7.68
C ILE A 188 5.81 -3.58 8.63
N ASN A 189 5.05 -2.49 8.56
CA ASN A 189 4.01 -2.14 9.53
C ASN A 189 2.62 -2.69 9.18
N GLY A 190 2.52 -3.41 8.09
CA GLY A 190 1.29 -4.03 7.67
C GLY A 190 1.35 -4.44 6.20
N TYR A 191 0.32 -5.16 5.76
CA TYR A 191 0.23 -5.58 4.36
C TYR A 191 -1.17 -5.41 3.77
N VAL A 192 -1.19 -5.35 2.46
CA VAL A 192 -2.38 -5.51 1.63
C VAL A 192 -2.03 -6.46 0.50
N ALA A 193 -2.60 -7.66 0.52
CA ALA A 193 -2.56 -8.60 -0.60
C ALA A 193 -3.87 -8.52 -1.38
N MET A 194 -3.78 -8.35 -2.69
CA MET A 194 -4.94 -8.14 -3.53
C MET A 194 -4.84 -8.95 -4.81
N ASN A 195 -5.95 -9.54 -5.20
CA ASN A 195 -6.12 -10.19 -6.48
C ASN A 195 -5.95 -9.16 -7.61
N LEU A 196 -5.13 -9.48 -8.60
CA LEU A 196 -4.83 -8.58 -9.72
C LEU A 196 -6.06 -8.30 -10.59
N SER A 197 -7.10 -9.15 -10.59
CA SER A 197 -8.36 -8.87 -11.28
C SER A 197 -9.10 -7.64 -10.72
N CYS A 198 -8.84 -7.26 -9.46
CA CYS A 198 -9.43 -6.09 -8.83
C CYS A 198 -8.86 -4.75 -9.33
N ILE A 199 -7.76 -4.77 -10.10
CA ILE A 199 -7.10 -3.54 -10.58
C ILE A 199 -8.10 -2.66 -11.34
N GLY A 200 -8.93 -3.24 -12.20
CA GLY A 200 -9.95 -2.51 -12.94
C GLY A 200 -10.95 -1.80 -12.01
N THR A 201 -11.44 -2.50 -10.99
CA THR A 201 -12.39 -1.94 -10.01
C THR A 201 -11.77 -0.79 -9.21
N VAL A 202 -10.54 -0.96 -8.74
CA VAL A 202 -9.80 0.07 -7.99
C VAL A 202 -9.48 1.29 -8.88
N ASN A 203 -9.10 1.04 -10.13
CA ASN A 203 -8.86 2.09 -11.13
C ASN A 203 -10.11 2.93 -11.37
N ASP A 204 -11.26 2.29 -11.58
CA ASP A 204 -12.51 2.98 -11.91
C ASP A 204 -13.07 3.74 -10.70
N ALA A 205 -12.84 3.25 -9.49
CA ALA A 205 -13.25 3.92 -8.26
C ALA A 205 -12.59 5.29 -8.07
N VAL A 206 -11.37 5.48 -8.56
CA VAL A 206 -10.70 6.81 -8.56
C VAL A 206 -11.07 7.66 -9.79
N GLY A 207 -11.88 7.13 -10.71
CA GLY A 207 -12.34 7.81 -11.93
C GLY A 207 -11.51 7.46 -13.17
N GLY A 208 -10.76 6.37 -13.14
CA GLY A 208 -9.86 5.96 -14.22
C GLY A 208 -8.53 6.70 -14.21
N VAL A 209 -7.55 6.16 -14.88
CA VAL A 209 -6.17 6.68 -14.92
C VAL A 209 -5.75 6.97 -16.35
N THR A 210 -5.15 8.13 -16.58
CA THR A 210 -4.64 8.51 -17.90
C THR A 210 -3.13 8.35 -17.96
N VAL A 211 -2.66 7.56 -18.94
CA VAL A 211 -1.24 7.27 -19.17
C VAL A 211 -0.84 7.56 -20.60
N GLU A 212 0.40 7.98 -20.79
CA GLU A 212 1.03 8.08 -22.11
C GLU A 212 1.83 6.82 -22.41
N MET A 213 1.66 6.27 -23.62
CA MET A 213 2.34 5.06 -24.06
C MET A 213 3.76 5.43 -24.54
N ASP A 214 4.79 5.02 -23.81
CA ASP A 214 6.20 5.26 -24.17
C ASP A 214 6.71 4.30 -25.24
N ASP A 215 6.02 3.14 -25.40
CA ASP A 215 6.35 2.16 -26.42
C ASP A 215 5.07 1.56 -27.03
N ASP A 216 5.23 0.68 -28.00
CA ASP A 216 4.11 -0.03 -28.64
C ASP A 216 3.72 -1.25 -27.79
N TYR A 217 2.54 -1.17 -27.19
CA TYR A 217 1.96 -2.25 -26.38
C TYR A 217 0.68 -2.81 -27.02
N THR A 218 0.54 -2.66 -28.36
CA THR A 218 -0.64 -3.14 -29.10
C THR A 218 -0.82 -4.66 -29.04
N LEU A 219 0.19 -5.40 -28.64
CA LEU A 219 0.08 -6.82 -28.31
C LEU A 219 -0.93 -7.09 -27.19
N TYR A 220 -1.06 -6.18 -26.24
CA TYR A 220 -1.95 -6.32 -25.08
C TYR A 220 -3.31 -5.67 -25.33
N ASN A 221 -3.32 -4.49 -25.92
CA ASN A 221 -4.53 -3.80 -26.30
C ASN A 221 -4.29 -2.90 -27.53
N ALA A 222 -5.17 -2.95 -28.52
CA ALA A 222 -5.04 -2.19 -29.76
C ALA A 222 -4.97 -0.65 -29.58
N LYS A 223 -5.39 -0.13 -28.42
CA LYS A 223 -5.31 1.29 -28.07
C LYS A 223 -3.90 1.69 -27.59
N PHE A 224 -3.07 0.74 -27.17
CA PHE A 224 -1.79 1.00 -26.51
C PHE A 224 -0.65 1.24 -27.52
N LYS A 225 -0.86 2.15 -28.45
CA LYS A 225 0.10 2.54 -29.48
C LYS A 225 1.11 3.53 -28.89
N LYS A 226 2.37 3.39 -29.26
CA LYS A 226 3.43 4.34 -28.88
C LYS A 226 3.01 5.79 -29.13
N GLY A 227 3.18 6.66 -28.13
CA GLY A 227 2.82 8.08 -28.17
C GLY A 227 1.33 8.36 -27.98
N ALA A 228 0.47 7.34 -27.85
CA ALA A 228 -0.94 7.54 -27.54
C ALA A 228 -1.12 7.89 -26.06
N THR A 229 -2.03 8.84 -25.78
CA THR A 229 -2.53 9.09 -24.42
C THR A 229 -3.85 8.32 -24.25
N VAL A 230 -3.89 7.38 -23.31
CA VAL A 230 -5.04 6.50 -23.10
C VAL A 230 -5.59 6.71 -21.69
N HIS A 231 -6.91 6.90 -21.58
CA HIS A 231 -7.62 6.89 -20.32
C HIS A 231 -8.09 5.46 -20.05
N LEU A 232 -7.38 4.78 -19.13
CA LEU A 232 -7.60 3.39 -18.78
C LEU A 232 -8.83 3.25 -17.90
N GLN A 233 -9.73 2.33 -18.26
CA GLN A 233 -10.92 1.97 -17.48
C GLN A 233 -11.11 0.46 -17.48
N GLY A 234 -11.62 -0.08 -16.35
CA GLY A 234 -11.92 -1.50 -16.21
C GLY A 234 -10.72 -2.39 -16.54
N GLU A 235 -10.95 -3.34 -17.42
CA GLU A 235 -9.94 -4.34 -17.85
C GLU A 235 -8.70 -3.70 -18.51
N GLU A 236 -8.85 -2.53 -19.15
CA GLU A 236 -7.70 -1.85 -19.78
C GLU A 236 -6.58 -1.51 -18.78
N ALA A 237 -6.95 -1.18 -17.53
CA ALA A 237 -5.97 -0.93 -16.48
C ALA A 237 -5.22 -2.22 -16.11
N GLN A 238 -5.91 -3.35 -16.02
CA GLN A 238 -5.34 -4.65 -15.75
C GLN A 238 -4.43 -5.08 -16.91
N GLU A 239 -4.90 -5.02 -18.16
CA GLU A 239 -4.10 -5.33 -19.35
C GLU A 239 -2.80 -4.52 -19.42
N PHE A 240 -2.89 -3.22 -19.06
CA PHE A 240 -1.73 -2.34 -19.08
C PHE A 240 -0.66 -2.74 -18.06
N VAL A 241 -1.04 -3.14 -16.84
CA VAL A 241 -0.08 -3.47 -15.77
C VAL A 241 0.38 -4.93 -15.79
N GLN A 242 -0.46 -5.86 -16.28
CA GLN A 242 -0.13 -7.29 -16.33
C GLN A 242 0.58 -7.71 -17.62
N GLY A 243 0.27 -7.07 -18.74
CA GLY A 243 0.73 -7.47 -20.08
C GLY A 243 2.24 -7.81 -20.09
N ARG A 244 2.58 -9.00 -20.57
CA ARG A 244 3.97 -9.47 -20.70
C ARG A 244 4.12 -10.32 -21.95
N ASP A 245 5.12 -10.04 -22.77
CA ASP A 245 5.56 -10.93 -23.83
C ASP A 245 6.65 -11.86 -23.27
N ILE A 246 6.24 -13.06 -22.90
CA ILE A 246 7.15 -14.08 -22.32
C ILE A 246 8.23 -14.56 -23.30
N MET A 247 8.06 -14.27 -24.60
CA MET A 247 9.04 -14.64 -25.65
C MET A 247 10.19 -13.63 -25.74
N VAL A 248 10.08 -12.48 -25.05
CA VAL A 248 11.10 -11.42 -25.06
C VAL A 248 11.83 -11.40 -23.71
N SER A 249 13.14 -11.65 -23.76
CA SER A 249 13.99 -11.52 -22.58
C SER A 249 13.94 -10.10 -22.01
N GLY A 250 13.92 -9.97 -20.68
CA GLY A 250 13.79 -8.68 -20.00
C GLY A 250 12.37 -8.09 -20.03
N SER A 251 11.36 -8.80 -20.55
CA SER A 251 9.96 -8.34 -20.56
C SER A 251 9.40 -8.08 -19.14
N ALA A 252 9.95 -8.75 -18.11
CA ALA A 252 9.63 -8.46 -16.70
C ALA A 252 10.00 -7.02 -16.33
N TYR A 253 11.15 -6.51 -16.75
CA TYR A 253 11.56 -5.12 -16.52
C TYR A 253 10.66 -4.12 -17.26
N SER A 254 10.31 -4.40 -18.51
CA SER A 254 9.35 -3.58 -19.26
C SER A 254 8.00 -3.49 -18.54
N ARG A 255 7.53 -4.61 -17.94
CA ARG A 255 6.32 -4.65 -17.13
C ARG A 255 6.45 -3.74 -15.89
N ILE A 256 7.54 -3.83 -15.15
CA ILE A 256 7.79 -2.95 -13.99
C ILE A 256 7.80 -1.47 -14.40
N GLY A 257 8.39 -1.12 -15.54
CA GLY A 257 8.36 0.23 -16.09
C GLY A 257 6.93 0.74 -16.36
N ARG A 258 6.05 -0.12 -16.91
CA ARG A 258 4.62 0.21 -17.10
C ARG A 258 3.89 0.33 -15.76
N GLN A 259 4.14 -0.59 -14.82
CA GLN A 259 3.57 -0.52 -13.47
C GLN A 259 3.96 0.78 -12.76
N LYS A 260 5.22 1.21 -12.86
CA LYS A 260 5.70 2.48 -12.33
C LYS A 260 4.91 3.67 -12.91
N ARG A 261 4.73 3.70 -14.23
CA ARG A 261 3.98 4.76 -14.91
C ARG A 261 2.51 4.78 -14.50
N TYR A 262 1.89 3.59 -14.44
CA TYR A 262 0.51 3.44 -13.96
C TYR A 262 0.37 3.94 -12.52
N LEU A 263 1.22 3.49 -11.60
CA LEU A 263 1.19 3.87 -10.18
C LEU A 263 1.33 5.38 -9.99
N LYS A 264 2.22 6.04 -10.75
CA LYS A 264 2.35 7.50 -10.71
C LYS A 264 1.03 8.19 -11.07
N ALA A 265 0.43 7.80 -12.17
CA ALA A 265 -0.83 8.37 -12.64
C ALA A 265 -1.98 8.02 -11.68
N PHE A 266 -2.02 6.78 -11.16
CA PHE A 266 -3.01 6.31 -10.18
C PHE A 266 -2.91 7.10 -8.86
N ILE A 267 -1.74 7.24 -8.27
CA ILE A 267 -1.54 7.99 -7.02
C ILE A 267 -1.97 9.45 -7.21
N SER A 268 -1.61 10.07 -8.32
CA SER A 268 -2.04 11.44 -8.63
C SER A 268 -3.56 11.58 -8.70
N GLN A 269 -4.24 10.61 -9.30
CA GLN A 269 -5.70 10.61 -9.42
C GLN A 269 -6.37 10.25 -8.09
N ALA A 270 -5.86 9.22 -7.38
CA ALA A 270 -6.36 8.79 -6.07
C ALA A 270 -6.31 9.94 -5.04
N LYS A 271 -5.20 10.69 -4.98
CA LYS A 271 -5.08 11.87 -4.12
C LYS A 271 -6.21 12.87 -4.33
N LYS A 272 -6.54 13.19 -5.58
CA LYS A 272 -7.63 14.13 -5.92
C LYS A 272 -8.99 13.59 -5.46
N THR A 273 -9.22 12.30 -5.65
CA THR A 273 -10.49 11.66 -5.31
C THR A 273 -10.63 11.50 -3.80
N LEU A 274 -9.57 11.07 -3.10
CA LEU A 274 -9.55 10.92 -1.65
C LEU A 274 -9.65 12.27 -0.92
N ALA A 275 -9.07 13.33 -1.47
CA ALA A 275 -9.25 14.68 -0.91
C ALA A 275 -10.73 15.14 -0.91
N GLN A 276 -11.53 14.65 -1.85
CA GLN A 276 -12.97 14.93 -1.95
C GLN A 276 -13.83 13.91 -1.17
N ASN A 277 -13.37 12.65 -1.10
CA ASN A 277 -14.07 11.55 -0.44
C ASN A 277 -13.09 10.60 0.26
N PRO A 278 -12.61 10.93 1.46
CA PRO A 278 -11.69 10.07 2.23
C PRO A 278 -12.26 8.68 2.56
N ALA A 279 -13.59 8.56 2.65
CA ALA A 279 -14.25 7.28 2.91
C ALA A 279 -14.19 6.30 1.73
N LEU A 280 -13.75 6.74 0.55
CA LEU A 280 -13.66 5.88 -0.64
C LEU A 280 -12.78 4.65 -0.39
N ALA A 281 -11.62 4.83 0.27
CA ALA A 281 -10.71 3.71 0.55
C ALA A 281 -11.35 2.65 1.46
N VAL A 282 -12.07 3.08 2.50
CA VAL A 282 -12.83 2.19 3.39
C VAL A 282 -13.94 1.44 2.65
N ASN A 283 -14.66 2.15 1.78
CA ASN A 283 -15.72 1.55 0.96
C ASN A 283 -15.14 0.51 -0.01
N LEU A 284 -14.00 0.81 -0.64
CA LEU A 284 -13.30 -0.13 -1.52
C LEU A 284 -12.84 -1.38 -0.76
N MET A 285 -12.23 -1.21 0.43
CA MET A 285 -11.87 -2.33 1.28
C MET A 285 -13.07 -3.26 1.55
N SER A 286 -14.23 -2.68 1.87
CA SER A 286 -15.45 -3.44 2.11
C SER A 286 -15.98 -4.14 0.84
N GLN A 287 -15.89 -3.49 -0.32
CA GLN A 287 -16.36 -4.07 -1.60
C GLN A 287 -15.43 -5.18 -2.10
N LEU A 288 -14.15 -5.09 -1.80
CA LEU A 288 -13.12 -6.02 -2.27
C LEU A 288 -12.74 -7.05 -1.21
N SER A 289 -13.50 -7.17 -0.11
CA SER A 289 -13.17 -8.06 1.02
C SER A 289 -12.95 -9.51 0.63
N ASP A 290 -13.62 -10.00 -0.41
CA ASP A 290 -13.43 -11.37 -0.90
C ASP A 290 -12.17 -11.53 -1.78
N TYR A 291 -11.64 -10.42 -2.29
CA TYR A 291 -10.54 -10.38 -3.25
C TYR A 291 -9.27 -9.73 -2.68
N MET A 292 -9.25 -9.44 -1.39
CA MET A 292 -8.08 -8.89 -0.70
C MET A 292 -7.95 -9.41 0.72
N LEU A 293 -6.71 -9.46 1.19
CA LEU A 293 -6.35 -9.71 2.58
C LEU A 293 -5.54 -8.50 3.07
N ALA A 294 -5.82 -8.03 4.26
CA ALA A 294 -5.08 -6.92 4.85
C ALA A 294 -5.11 -7.05 6.38
N ASP A 295 -4.02 -6.68 7.01
CA ASP A 295 -3.91 -6.55 8.48
C ASP A 295 -4.06 -5.09 8.95
N ILE A 296 -4.50 -4.22 8.04
CA ILE A 296 -4.74 -2.81 8.32
C ILE A 296 -6.20 -2.59 8.67
N SER A 297 -6.46 -2.01 9.84
CA SER A 297 -7.83 -1.74 10.31
C SER A 297 -8.51 -0.61 9.53
N THR A 298 -9.84 -0.57 9.56
CA THR A 298 -10.65 0.48 8.92
C THR A 298 -10.28 1.89 9.43
N ASP A 299 -9.95 2.03 10.72
CA ASP A 299 -9.56 3.30 11.34
C ASP A 299 -8.21 3.78 10.78
N GLU A 300 -7.27 2.85 10.57
CA GLU A 300 -5.94 3.11 9.97
C GLU A 300 -6.07 3.49 8.50
N VAL A 301 -6.89 2.76 7.73
CA VAL A 301 -7.16 3.10 6.32
C VAL A 301 -7.77 4.49 6.19
N LEU A 302 -8.69 4.87 7.06
CA LEU A 302 -9.28 6.21 7.05
C LEU A 302 -8.23 7.28 7.40
N TYR A 303 -7.36 7.01 8.37
CA TYR A 303 -6.25 7.89 8.72
C TYR A 303 -5.29 8.05 7.53
N ILE A 304 -4.78 6.95 6.98
CA ILE A 304 -3.87 6.93 5.84
C ILE A 304 -4.49 7.68 4.65
N SER A 305 -5.75 7.41 4.30
CA SER A 305 -6.41 8.04 3.14
C SER A 305 -6.58 9.56 3.29
N THR A 306 -6.75 10.05 4.52
CA THR A 306 -6.78 11.49 4.80
C THR A 306 -5.40 12.15 4.67
N GLU A 307 -4.35 11.50 5.17
CA GLU A 307 -2.98 12.03 5.11
C GLU A 307 -2.40 11.96 3.68
N LEU A 308 -2.72 10.90 2.93
CA LEU A 308 -2.25 10.71 1.55
C LEU A 308 -2.57 11.89 0.63
N SER A 309 -3.70 12.57 0.86
CA SER A 309 -4.08 13.74 0.05
C SER A 309 -3.03 14.85 0.09
N GLY A 310 -2.31 14.99 1.21
CA GLY A 310 -1.23 15.96 1.43
C GLY A 310 0.15 15.50 0.97
N CYS A 311 0.36 14.20 0.75
CA CYS A 311 1.68 13.67 0.42
C CYS A 311 2.07 13.92 -1.05
N ASN A 312 3.36 14.07 -1.34
CA ASN A 312 3.90 14.16 -2.69
C ASN A 312 4.39 12.79 -3.16
N PHE A 313 4.29 12.57 -4.45
CA PHE A 313 4.85 11.40 -5.11
C PHE A 313 5.45 11.81 -6.46
N ASP A 314 6.75 11.64 -6.58
CA ASP A 314 7.51 11.87 -7.81
C ASP A 314 8.08 10.55 -8.34
N GLU A 315 8.46 10.50 -9.62
CA GLU A 315 9.00 9.26 -10.23
C GLU A 315 10.30 8.79 -9.55
N GLU A 316 11.10 9.71 -9.05
CA GLU A 316 12.33 9.41 -8.32
C GLU A 316 12.08 8.71 -6.99
N ASN A 317 10.86 8.85 -6.45
CA ASN A 317 10.41 8.18 -5.23
C ASN A 317 10.03 6.72 -5.46
N MET A 318 10.01 6.23 -6.70
CA MET A 318 9.83 4.83 -7.00
C MET A 318 11.15 4.22 -7.48
N GLN A 319 11.70 3.35 -6.66
CA GLN A 319 12.92 2.60 -6.95
C GLN A 319 12.61 1.12 -7.18
N ILE A 320 13.50 0.44 -7.88
CA ILE A 320 13.45 -1.01 -8.10
C ILE A 320 14.74 -1.57 -7.51
N LEU A 321 14.64 -2.60 -6.67
CA LEU A 321 15.85 -3.26 -6.16
C LEU A 321 16.72 -3.73 -7.31
N GLN A 322 17.98 -3.36 -7.24
CA GLN A 322 18.95 -3.65 -8.31
C GLN A 322 19.54 -5.05 -8.14
N GLY A 323 19.85 -5.67 -9.27
CA GLY A 323 20.42 -6.99 -9.31
C GLY A 323 20.73 -7.41 -10.74
N ASN A 324 21.04 -8.68 -10.92
CA ASN A 324 21.45 -9.26 -12.20
C ASN A 324 20.51 -10.40 -12.60
N ILE A 325 20.09 -10.41 -13.87
CA ILE A 325 19.36 -11.53 -14.47
C ILE A 325 20.36 -12.60 -14.87
N GLN A 326 20.06 -13.83 -14.50
CA GLN A 326 20.74 -15.02 -14.97
C GLN A 326 19.71 -15.98 -15.56
N MET A 327 20.07 -16.72 -16.60
CA MET A 327 19.20 -17.76 -17.10
C MET A 327 19.45 -19.03 -16.27
N GLY A 328 18.44 -19.44 -15.52
CA GLY A 328 18.43 -20.73 -14.85
C GLY A 328 18.13 -21.89 -15.82
N GLU A 329 17.85 -23.06 -15.29
CA GLU A 329 17.56 -24.26 -16.12
C GLU A 329 16.25 -24.10 -16.91
N GLN A 330 15.25 -23.40 -16.39
CA GLN A 330 13.90 -23.31 -16.99
C GLN A 330 13.39 -21.88 -17.16
N TYR A 331 13.86 -20.91 -16.35
CA TYR A 331 13.37 -19.52 -16.32
C TYR A 331 14.49 -18.54 -15.94
N GLU A 332 14.23 -17.26 -16.15
CA GLU A 332 15.10 -16.17 -15.70
C GLU A 332 15.08 -16.09 -14.16
N GLU A 333 16.26 -15.99 -13.57
CA GLU A 333 16.50 -15.84 -12.12
C GLU A 333 17.07 -14.45 -11.86
N TYR A 334 16.62 -13.79 -10.81
CA TYR A 334 17.06 -12.45 -10.44
C TYR A 334 17.84 -12.49 -9.13
N TYR A 335 19.11 -12.15 -9.20
CA TYR A 335 20.01 -12.11 -8.04
C TYR A 335 20.29 -10.66 -7.66
N LEU A 336 19.91 -10.29 -6.42
CA LEU A 336 20.10 -8.93 -5.91
C LEU A 336 21.58 -8.59 -5.77
N ASP A 337 21.89 -7.31 -5.96
CA ASP A 337 23.20 -6.73 -5.63
C ASP A 337 23.16 -6.22 -4.20
N ASP A 338 23.90 -6.89 -3.31
CA ASP A 338 23.88 -6.60 -1.87
C ASP A 338 24.28 -5.18 -1.51
N GLU A 339 25.23 -4.58 -2.26
CA GLU A 339 25.65 -3.19 -2.05
C GLU A 339 24.58 -2.20 -2.50
N ALA A 340 23.97 -2.46 -3.67
CA ALA A 340 22.87 -1.65 -4.18
C ALA A 340 21.62 -1.76 -3.29
N VAL A 341 21.33 -2.94 -2.73
CA VAL A 341 20.24 -3.11 -1.73
C VAL A 341 20.52 -2.27 -0.50
N GLN A 342 21.73 -2.33 0.07
CA GLN A 342 22.11 -1.55 1.25
C GLN A 342 22.01 -0.04 0.98
N GLN A 343 22.49 0.42 -0.16
CA GLN A 343 22.36 1.82 -0.55
C GLN A 343 20.89 2.23 -0.66
N THR A 344 20.05 1.39 -1.27
CA THR A 344 18.61 1.63 -1.40
C THR A 344 17.92 1.73 -0.04
N ILE A 345 18.27 0.85 0.91
CA ILE A 345 17.75 0.88 2.29
C ILE A 345 18.07 2.25 2.93
N ILE A 346 19.32 2.68 2.82
CA ILE A 346 19.76 3.96 3.40
C ILE A 346 19.04 5.14 2.76
N ASP A 347 18.98 5.19 1.43
CA ASP A 347 18.40 6.32 0.71
C ASP A 347 16.90 6.49 1.00
N LEU A 348 16.18 5.39 1.12
CA LEU A 348 14.73 5.42 1.29
C LEU A 348 14.29 5.55 2.75
N PHE A 349 14.99 4.90 3.69
CA PHE A 349 14.47 4.69 5.05
C PHE A 349 15.31 5.37 6.15
N TYR A 350 16.51 5.82 5.81
CA TYR A 350 17.42 6.41 6.78
C TYR A 350 17.76 7.86 6.45
N GLU A 351 18.27 8.57 7.41
CA GLU A 351 18.85 9.91 7.25
C GLU A 351 20.18 10.01 7.98
N GLU A 352 21.09 10.84 7.47
CA GLU A 352 22.39 11.05 8.12
C GLU A 352 22.21 11.65 9.51
N GLN A 353 22.78 11.01 10.52
CA GLN A 353 22.75 11.50 11.89
C GLN A 353 23.59 12.76 11.99
N LYS A 354 22.92 13.91 12.14
CA LYS A 354 23.61 15.20 12.38
C LYS A 354 24.29 15.16 13.73
N LYS A 355 25.61 15.38 13.72
CA LYS A 355 26.44 15.47 14.91
C LYS A 355 26.11 16.68 15.78
#